data_05290426f76cbf64314d4c0c058b1235
#
_entry.id   05290426f76cbf64314d4c0c058b1235
#
_cell.length_a   1.000
_cell.length_b   1.000
_cell.length_c   1.000
_cell.angle_alpha   90.00
_cell.angle_beta   90.00
_cell.angle_gamma   90.00
#
_symmetry.space_group_name_H-M   'P 1'
#
loop_
_entity.id
_entity.type
_entity.pdbx_description
1 polymer ?
#
loop_
_entity_poly.entity_id
_entity_poly.type
_entity_poly.pdbx_seq_one_letter_code
_entity_poly.pdbx_strand_id
1 'polypeptide(L)'
;VAMVKQGLREVYNNVVDIDTSMTNLKKVTNETESAYSSFLSSASSQARELGASISDVIDSTAEWSRLGYTLDESQELAKWSTGLSNSGDGIDSASDAASYLVSILKGFRMEADEVEHVVNVLNSVGNNEPISESGIAEALVRSASALSAAGNSFEESVSLISANSVLQDPDTVGTTLKTISMYLRASKTDAEAFGVSVDDMAGSVSELRSELKSLTGVDIMKDAAGTEFKSTYQILKEISAVWDKLTDVSKANVTEMLGGKRNSNAVLSVIEQFSIAEKSMEDAANSSNSAMTEQERMMDSIEGRLKQLNASFEKFSNDVMSSDLIKFFVTLATKIVDAADGTVNLAGSIPAITAAISGVLSVMQMSGKLKNGAGKVNMPSYICCV
;
A
#
# COMPACT_ATOMS: atom_id res chain seq x y z
N VAL A 1 -36.91 -0.84 -16.23
CA VAL A 1 -36.03 -1.58 -17.20
C VAL A 1 -34.58 -1.08 -17.09
N ALA A 2 -34.31 0.23 -17.16
CA ALA A 2 -32.93 0.77 -17.09
C ALA A 2 -32.21 0.42 -15.77
N MET A 3 -32.82 0.60 -14.62
CA MET A 3 -32.25 0.27 -13.30
C MET A 3 -31.99 -1.24 -13.14
N VAL A 4 -32.88 -2.10 -13.62
CA VAL A 4 -32.69 -3.57 -13.59
C VAL A 4 -31.52 -3.98 -14.49
N LYS A 5 -31.42 -3.35 -15.67
CA LYS A 5 -30.29 -3.59 -16.60
C LYS A 5 -28.97 -3.17 -15.98
N GLN A 6 -28.93 -2.05 -15.27
CA GLN A 6 -27.75 -1.57 -14.57
C GLN A 6 -27.35 -2.51 -13.43
N GLY A 7 -28.28 -2.89 -12.56
CA GLY A 7 -28.00 -3.81 -11.45
C GLY A 7 -27.51 -5.19 -11.91
N LEU A 8 -28.09 -5.74 -12.98
CA LEU A 8 -27.63 -7.01 -13.56
C LEU A 8 -26.22 -6.89 -14.17
N ARG A 9 -25.90 -5.74 -14.75
CA ARG A 9 -24.57 -5.48 -15.28
C ARG A 9 -23.52 -5.37 -14.17
N GLU A 10 -23.86 -4.74 -13.07
CA GLU A 10 -22.99 -4.65 -11.89
C GLU A 10 -22.73 -6.04 -11.28
N VAL A 11 -23.77 -6.86 -11.10
CA VAL A 11 -23.60 -8.25 -10.64
C VAL A 11 -22.69 -9.05 -11.59
N TYR A 12 -22.93 -8.93 -12.89
CA TYR A 12 -22.08 -9.60 -13.90
C TYR A 12 -20.62 -9.15 -13.82
N ASN A 13 -20.36 -7.85 -13.73
CA ASN A 13 -19.01 -7.32 -13.63
C ASN A 13 -18.32 -7.82 -12.37
N ASN A 14 -18.95 -7.72 -11.21
CA ASN A 14 -18.39 -8.20 -9.95
C ASN A 14 -17.97 -9.66 -10.01
N VAL A 15 -18.76 -10.50 -10.67
CA VAL A 15 -18.42 -11.92 -10.81
C VAL A 15 -17.26 -12.14 -11.75
N VAL A 16 -17.23 -11.43 -12.87
CA VAL A 16 -16.11 -11.50 -13.81
C VAL A 16 -14.82 -11.02 -13.14
N ASP A 17 -14.89 -9.97 -12.34
CA ASP A 17 -13.74 -9.43 -11.61
C ASP A 17 -13.24 -10.45 -10.58
N ILE A 18 -14.12 -11.02 -9.76
CA ILE A 18 -13.77 -12.06 -8.78
C ILE A 18 -13.18 -13.31 -9.47
N ASP A 19 -13.81 -13.79 -10.56
CA ASP A 19 -13.31 -14.95 -11.31
C ASP A 19 -11.92 -14.69 -11.92
N THR A 20 -11.71 -13.47 -12.43
CA THR A 20 -10.41 -13.03 -12.96
C THR A 20 -9.34 -13.03 -11.88
N SER A 21 -9.62 -12.42 -10.74
CA SER A 21 -8.70 -12.36 -9.58
C SER A 21 -8.41 -13.76 -9.03
N MET A 22 -9.44 -14.62 -8.89
CA MET A 22 -9.26 -16.03 -8.50
C MET A 22 -8.41 -16.81 -9.51
N THR A 23 -8.59 -16.57 -10.80
CA THR A 23 -7.76 -17.18 -11.84
C THR A 23 -6.30 -16.74 -11.70
N ASN A 24 -6.04 -15.47 -11.41
CA ASN A 24 -4.69 -14.96 -11.18
C ASN A 24 -4.06 -15.54 -9.91
N LEU A 25 -4.81 -15.67 -8.82
CA LEU A 25 -4.36 -16.32 -7.59
C LEU A 25 -3.99 -17.80 -7.85
N LYS A 26 -4.84 -18.54 -8.59
CA LYS A 26 -4.57 -19.94 -8.96
C LYS A 26 -3.31 -20.12 -9.83
N LYS A 27 -2.84 -19.11 -10.53
CA LYS A 27 -1.58 -19.17 -11.30
C LYS A 27 -0.35 -19.15 -10.41
N VAL A 28 -0.46 -18.58 -9.20
CA VAL A 28 0.66 -18.39 -8.27
C VAL A 28 0.57 -19.26 -7.03
N THR A 29 -0.51 -20.03 -6.87
CA THR A 29 -0.75 -20.98 -5.79
C THR A 29 -1.11 -22.35 -6.38
N ASN A 30 -1.03 -23.39 -5.56
CA ASN A 30 -1.38 -24.74 -5.99
C ASN A 30 -2.18 -25.46 -4.89
N GLU A 31 -3.42 -25.02 -4.74
CA GLU A 31 -4.33 -25.50 -3.69
C GLU A 31 -5.47 -26.33 -4.26
N THR A 32 -6.20 -27.02 -3.39
CA THR A 32 -7.41 -27.77 -3.77
C THR A 32 -8.58 -26.83 -4.03
N GLU A 33 -9.56 -27.25 -4.83
CA GLU A 33 -10.78 -26.46 -5.07
C GLU A 33 -11.56 -26.19 -3.76
N SER A 34 -11.49 -27.10 -2.77
CA SER A 34 -12.06 -26.89 -1.44
C SER A 34 -11.36 -25.77 -0.68
N ALA A 35 -10.02 -25.71 -0.76
CA ALA A 35 -9.23 -24.62 -0.15
C ALA A 35 -9.55 -23.27 -0.78
N TYR A 36 -9.64 -23.20 -2.12
CA TYR A 36 -10.05 -21.98 -2.82
C TYR A 36 -11.47 -21.54 -2.47
N SER A 37 -12.43 -22.47 -2.31
CA SER A 37 -13.79 -22.12 -1.87
C SER A 37 -13.81 -21.57 -0.45
N SER A 38 -13.03 -22.15 0.46
CA SER A 38 -12.89 -21.65 1.83
C SER A 38 -12.24 -20.27 1.86
N PHE A 39 -11.17 -20.09 1.09
CA PHE A 39 -10.50 -18.81 0.92
C PHE A 39 -11.44 -17.73 0.39
N LEU A 40 -12.21 -17.99 -0.67
CA LEU A 40 -13.16 -17.02 -1.23
C LEU A 40 -14.22 -16.59 -0.23
N SER A 41 -14.70 -17.51 0.61
CA SER A 41 -15.64 -17.19 1.70
C SER A 41 -14.99 -16.29 2.75
N SER A 42 -13.75 -16.57 3.13
CA SER A 42 -12.97 -15.79 4.08
C SER A 42 -12.62 -14.40 3.50
N ALA A 43 -12.14 -14.34 2.26
CA ALA A 43 -11.84 -13.09 1.55
C ALA A 43 -13.09 -12.18 1.43
N SER A 44 -14.25 -12.77 1.15
CA SER A 44 -15.54 -12.04 1.14
C SER A 44 -15.89 -11.44 2.50
N SER A 45 -15.53 -12.12 3.59
CA SER A 45 -15.78 -11.63 4.95
C SER A 45 -14.78 -10.51 5.31
N GLN A 46 -13.52 -10.68 4.95
CA GLN A 46 -12.46 -9.70 5.12
C GLN A 46 -12.73 -8.42 4.32
N ALA A 47 -13.14 -8.54 3.06
CA ALA A 47 -13.52 -7.41 2.21
C ALA A 47 -14.62 -6.56 2.86
N ARG A 48 -15.65 -7.22 3.42
CA ARG A 48 -16.72 -6.51 4.13
C ARG A 48 -16.25 -5.86 5.43
N GLU A 49 -15.39 -6.53 6.19
CA GLU A 49 -14.82 -6.00 7.44
C GLU A 49 -13.99 -4.74 7.17
N LEU A 50 -13.19 -4.77 6.11
CA LEU A 50 -12.29 -3.69 5.73
C LEU A 50 -12.92 -2.65 4.81
N GLY A 51 -14.12 -2.88 4.27
CA GLY A 51 -14.76 -1.97 3.30
C GLY A 51 -14.04 -1.95 1.95
N ALA A 52 -13.51 -3.09 1.52
CA ALA A 52 -12.81 -3.27 0.25
C ALA A 52 -13.63 -4.13 -0.72
N SER A 53 -13.21 -4.22 -1.97
CA SER A 53 -13.76 -5.22 -2.91
C SER A 53 -13.20 -6.62 -2.62
N ILE A 54 -13.95 -7.65 -2.98
CA ILE A 54 -13.48 -9.04 -2.86
C ILE A 54 -12.28 -9.27 -3.79
N SER A 55 -12.31 -8.70 -4.99
CA SER A 55 -11.21 -8.76 -5.95
C SER A 55 -9.92 -8.14 -5.39
N ASP A 56 -10.00 -6.99 -4.71
CA ASP A 56 -8.82 -6.34 -4.09
C ASP A 56 -8.15 -7.25 -3.04
N VAL A 57 -8.95 -7.91 -2.21
CA VAL A 57 -8.43 -8.87 -1.22
C VAL A 57 -7.76 -10.06 -1.91
N ILE A 58 -8.37 -10.59 -2.97
CA ILE A 58 -7.81 -11.72 -3.73
C ILE A 58 -6.51 -11.31 -4.44
N ASP A 59 -6.49 -10.16 -5.10
CA ASP A 59 -5.33 -9.67 -5.85
C ASP A 59 -4.16 -9.35 -4.90
N SER A 60 -4.44 -8.71 -3.76
CA SER A 60 -3.44 -8.51 -2.71
C SER A 60 -2.90 -9.83 -2.17
N THR A 61 -3.76 -10.82 -1.94
CA THR A 61 -3.33 -12.18 -1.54
C THR A 61 -2.43 -12.82 -2.60
N ALA A 62 -2.73 -12.64 -3.88
CA ALA A 62 -1.90 -13.15 -4.97
C ALA A 62 -0.49 -12.53 -4.99
N GLU A 63 -0.35 -11.23 -4.67
CA GLU A 63 0.96 -10.58 -4.57
C GLU A 63 1.82 -11.21 -3.47
N TRP A 64 1.26 -11.44 -2.28
CA TRP A 64 1.97 -12.11 -1.19
C TRP A 64 2.31 -13.56 -1.53
N SER A 65 1.39 -14.29 -2.17
CA SER A 65 1.63 -15.69 -2.59
C SER A 65 2.76 -15.84 -3.61
N ARG A 66 3.01 -14.84 -4.47
CA ARG A 66 4.16 -14.81 -5.38
C ARG A 66 5.51 -14.83 -4.67
N LEU A 67 5.54 -14.49 -3.39
CA LEU A 67 6.73 -14.51 -2.55
C LEU A 67 6.97 -15.85 -1.87
N GLY A 68 6.04 -16.79 -2.06
CA GLY A 68 6.16 -18.14 -1.52
C GLY A 68 5.44 -18.33 -0.17
N TYR A 69 4.66 -17.36 0.30
CA TYR A 69 3.79 -17.54 1.46
C TYR A 69 2.65 -18.50 1.11
N THR A 70 2.19 -19.25 2.09
CA THR A 70 0.98 -20.08 1.95
C THR A 70 -0.25 -19.22 1.70
N LEU A 71 -1.34 -19.82 1.22
CA LEU A 71 -2.58 -19.08 0.96
C LEU A 71 -3.11 -18.39 2.21
N ASP A 72 -3.08 -19.07 3.37
CA ASP A 72 -3.56 -18.53 4.64
C ASP A 72 -2.67 -17.36 5.12
N GLU A 73 -1.34 -17.53 5.10
CA GLU A 73 -0.42 -16.44 5.44
C GLU A 73 -0.59 -15.23 4.50
N SER A 74 -0.72 -15.49 3.21
CA SER A 74 -0.93 -14.43 2.21
C SER A 74 -2.22 -13.66 2.45
N GLN A 75 -3.29 -14.33 2.90
CA GLN A 75 -4.55 -13.68 3.23
C GLN A 75 -4.44 -12.79 4.48
N GLU A 76 -3.73 -13.24 5.50
CA GLU A 76 -3.47 -12.42 6.69
C GLU A 76 -2.64 -11.16 6.35
N LEU A 77 -1.60 -11.32 5.51
CA LEU A 77 -0.80 -10.21 5.03
C LEU A 77 -1.61 -9.25 4.14
N ALA A 78 -2.53 -9.78 3.33
CA ALA A 78 -3.44 -8.99 2.50
C ALA A 78 -4.39 -8.12 3.34
N LYS A 79 -4.69 -8.48 4.59
CA LYS A 79 -5.44 -7.64 5.51
C LYS A 79 -4.77 -6.28 5.72
N TRP A 80 -3.47 -6.28 5.97
CA TRP A 80 -2.69 -5.06 6.17
C TRP A 80 -2.55 -4.24 4.90
N SER A 81 -2.36 -4.89 3.75
CA SER A 81 -2.33 -4.20 2.45
C SER A 81 -3.66 -3.55 2.12
N THR A 82 -4.77 -4.25 2.37
CA THR A 82 -6.12 -3.72 2.16
C THR A 82 -6.42 -2.57 3.13
N GLY A 83 -6.02 -2.70 4.39
CA GLY A 83 -6.14 -1.62 5.38
C GLY A 83 -5.37 -0.36 4.93
N LEU A 84 -4.12 -0.53 4.50
CA LEU A 84 -3.28 0.56 4.03
C LEU A 84 -3.84 1.24 2.77
N SER A 85 -4.41 0.49 1.81
CA SER A 85 -5.05 1.09 0.62
C SER A 85 -6.34 1.85 0.95
N ASN A 86 -7.01 1.48 2.03
CA ASN A 86 -8.26 2.14 2.44
C ASN A 86 -8.03 3.42 3.24
N SER A 87 -7.00 3.47 4.07
CA SER A 87 -6.70 4.58 4.97
C SER A 87 -5.53 5.45 4.52
N GLY A 88 -4.66 4.91 3.65
CA GLY A 88 -3.44 5.59 3.21
C GLY A 88 -3.68 6.54 2.04
N ASP A 89 -3.16 7.75 2.17
CA ASP A 89 -3.25 8.77 1.12
C ASP A 89 -2.42 8.41 -0.11
N GLY A 90 -3.08 8.37 -1.27
CA GLY A 90 -2.43 8.16 -2.57
C GLY A 90 -2.09 6.71 -2.90
N ILE A 91 -2.66 5.74 -2.20
CA ILE A 91 -2.53 4.30 -2.49
C ILE A 91 -3.84 3.81 -3.12
N ASP A 92 -3.83 3.53 -4.41
CA ASP A 92 -5.04 3.32 -5.20
C ASP A 92 -5.66 1.93 -5.05
N SER A 93 -4.86 0.91 -4.68
CA SER A 93 -5.34 -0.47 -4.56
C SER A 93 -4.60 -1.27 -3.48
N ALA A 94 -5.25 -2.34 -2.98
CA ALA A 94 -4.64 -3.28 -2.06
C ALA A 94 -3.44 -4.04 -2.68
N SER A 95 -3.44 -4.23 -4.00
CA SER A 95 -2.32 -4.82 -4.75
C SER A 95 -1.11 -3.89 -4.78
N ASP A 96 -1.31 -2.57 -5.00
CA ASP A 96 -0.23 -1.58 -4.93
C ASP A 96 0.34 -1.50 -3.51
N ALA A 97 -0.54 -1.44 -2.49
CA ALA A 97 -0.13 -1.49 -1.09
C ALA A 97 0.73 -2.74 -0.79
N ALA A 98 0.30 -3.92 -1.26
CA ALA A 98 1.07 -5.16 -1.09
C ALA A 98 2.45 -5.05 -1.75
N SER A 99 2.53 -4.52 -2.95
CA SER A 99 3.80 -4.34 -3.69
C SER A 99 4.77 -3.41 -2.95
N TYR A 100 4.26 -2.32 -2.37
CA TYR A 100 5.04 -1.42 -1.51
C TYR A 100 5.55 -2.14 -0.25
N LEU A 101 4.67 -2.80 0.49
CA LEU A 101 5.01 -3.51 1.72
C LEU A 101 6.05 -4.61 1.48
N VAL A 102 5.88 -5.37 0.40
CA VAL A 102 6.85 -6.38 -0.04
C VAL A 102 8.23 -5.76 -0.29
N SER A 103 8.27 -4.64 -1.00
CA SER A 103 9.52 -3.95 -1.33
C SER A 103 10.22 -3.45 -0.06
N ILE A 104 9.45 -2.92 0.89
CA ILE A 104 9.95 -2.43 2.18
C ILE A 104 10.50 -3.59 3.02
N LEU A 105 9.71 -4.63 3.26
CA LEU A 105 10.13 -5.78 4.05
C LEU A 105 11.41 -6.41 3.48
N LYS A 106 11.46 -6.65 2.18
CA LYS A 106 12.67 -7.19 1.52
C LYS A 106 13.86 -6.24 1.58
N GLY A 107 13.63 -4.94 1.40
CA GLY A 107 14.67 -3.93 1.44
C GLY A 107 15.37 -3.87 2.80
N PHE A 108 14.61 -3.96 3.88
CA PHE A 108 15.12 -3.95 5.26
C PHE A 108 15.39 -5.35 5.83
N ARG A 109 15.10 -6.42 5.08
CA ARG A 109 15.24 -7.82 5.53
C ARG A 109 14.37 -8.13 6.75
N MET A 110 13.19 -7.52 6.78
CA MET A 110 12.18 -7.73 7.81
C MET A 110 11.37 -8.98 7.51
N GLU A 111 10.87 -9.62 8.56
CA GLU A 111 9.99 -10.79 8.44
C GLU A 111 8.53 -10.35 8.18
N ALA A 112 7.69 -11.29 7.76
CA ALA A 112 6.31 -10.99 7.40
C ALA A 112 5.45 -10.52 8.59
N ASP A 113 5.74 -10.94 9.80
CA ASP A 113 5.04 -10.54 11.02
C ASP A 113 5.31 -9.07 11.42
N GLU A 114 6.32 -8.43 10.81
CA GLU A 114 6.60 -7.02 10.98
C GLU A 114 5.74 -6.10 10.08
N VAL A 115 4.90 -6.67 9.19
CA VAL A 115 4.06 -5.90 8.27
C VAL A 115 3.11 -4.94 9.01
N GLU A 116 2.55 -5.37 10.13
CA GLU A 116 1.72 -4.51 10.98
C GLU A 116 2.48 -3.29 11.46
N HIS A 117 3.70 -3.48 11.93
CA HIS A 117 4.57 -2.38 12.37
C HIS A 117 4.86 -1.42 11.22
N VAL A 118 5.21 -1.95 10.03
CA VAL A 118 5.46 -1.12 8.84
C VAL A 118 4.24 -0.26 8.49
N VAL A 119 3.05 -0.86 8.44
CA VAL A 119 1.81 -0.15 8.13
C VAL A 119 1.48 0.93 9.18
N ASN A 120 1.66 0.61 10.46
CA ASN A 120 1.44 1.57 11.54
C ASN A 120 2.39 2.77 11.46
N VAL A 121 3.67 2.55 11.15
CA VAL A 121 4.65 3.63 10.99
C VAL A 121 4.32 4.49 9.77
N LEU A 122 4.01 3.88 8.61
CA LEU A 122 3.62 4.62 7.41
C LEU A 122 2.40 5.52 7.69
N ASN A 123 1.37 4.96 8.33
CA ASN A 123 0.16 5.71 8.66
C ASN A 123 0.42 6.81 9.70
N SER A 124 1.15 6.52 10.77
CA SER A 124 1.44 7.52 11.81
C SER A 124 2.23 8.71 11.24
N VAL A 125 3.27 8.43 10.45
CA VAL A 125 4.11 9.49 9.86
C VAL A 125 3.36 10.22 8.74
N GLY A 126 2.64 9.51 7.86
CA GLY A 126 1.86 10.11 6.79
C GLY A 126 0.78 11.09 7.31
N ASN A 127 0.17 10.77 8.45
CA ASN A 127 -0.85 11.63 9.08
C ASN A 127 -0.27 12.85 9.82
N ASN A 128 0.98 12.83 10.23
CA ASN A 128 1.56 13.87 11.10
C ASN A 128 2.63 14.72 10.41
N GLU A 129 3.19 14.25 9.30
CA GLU A 129 4.28 14.90 8.59
C GLU A 129 3.86 15.31 7.16
N PRO A 130 4.57 16.24 6.51
CA PRO A 130 4.19 16.79 5.21
C PRO A 130 4.52 15.84 4.03
N ILE A 131 4.17 14.57 4.17
CA ILE A 131 4.33 13.53 3.16
C ILE A 131 3.21 12.50 3.31
N SER A 132 2.67 12.02 2.19
CA SER A 132 1.68 10.94 2.20
C SER A 132 2.30 9.56 2.41
N GLU A 133 1.51 8.59 2.83
CA GLU A 133 1.93 7.19 2.93
C GLU A 133 2.47 6.66 1.60
N SER A 134 1.82 6.97 0.48
CA SER A 134 2.30 6.62 -0.85
C SER A 134 3.66 7.26 -1.15
N GLY A 135 3.85 8.52 -0.79
CA GLY A 135 5.13 9.22 -0.98
C GLY A 135 6.27 8.59 -0.19
N ILE A 136 6.02 8.17 1.06
CA ILE A 136 7.00 7.42 1.85
C ILE A 136 7.32 6.08 1.18
N ALA A 137 6.29 5.33 0.79
CA ALA A 137 6.44 4.02 0.17
C ALA A 137 7.20 4.08 -1.16
N GLU A 138 6.89 5.04 -2.04
CA GLU A 138 7.58 5.26 -3.31
C GLU A 138 9.07 5.59 -3.11
N ALA A 139 9.39 6.47 -2.17
CA ALA A 139 10.77 6.79 -1.83
C ALA A 139 11.53 5.56 -1.29
N LEU A 140 10.86 4.72 -0.46
CA LEU A 140 11.43 3.49 0.07
C LEU A 140 11.66 2.43 -1.00
N VAL A 141 10.77 2.26 -1.97
CA VAL A 141 10.98 1.33 -3.10
C VAL A 141 12.34 1.58 -3.78
N ARG A 142 12.75 2.84 -3.87
CA ARG A 142 14.03 3.21 -4.48
C ARG A 142 15.23 3.14 -3.55
N SER A 143 15.02 3.27 -2.24
CA SER A 143 16.12 3.52 -1.29
C SER A 143 16.26 2.49 -0.18
N ALA A 144 15.25 1.67 0.11
CA ALA A 144 15.21 0.78 1.27
C ALA A 144 16.45 -0.10 1.40
N SER A 145 16.85 -0.81 0.33
CA SER A 145 18.03 -1.69 0.37
C SER A 145 19.32 -0.92 0.64
N ALA A 146 19.47 0.27 0.07
CA ALA A 146 20.67 1.08 0.27
C ALA A 146 20.71 1.73 1.66
N LEU A 147 19.56 2.20 2.17
CA LEU A 147 19.43 2.73 3.51
C LEU A 147 19.68 1.65 4.57
N SER A 148 19.13 0.47 4.38
CA SER A 148 19.39 -0.70 5.22
C SER A 148 20.86 -1.11 5.20
N ALA A 149 21.49 -1.19 4.02
CA ALA A 149 22.92 -1.47 3.89
C ALA A 149 23.80 -0.40 4.55
N ALA A 150 23.31 0.84 4.59
CA ALA A 150 23.96 1.95 5.30
C ALA A 150 23.65 1.97 6.81
N GLY A 151 23.04 0.93 7.37
CA GLY A 151 22.84 0.75 8.80
C GLY A 151 21.67 1.56 9.38
N ASN A 152 20.78 2.09 8.54
CA ASN A 152 19.57 2.73 9.02
C ASN A 152 18.50 1.67 9.37
N SER A 153 17.76 1.89 10.43
CA SER A 153 16.51 1.19 10.66
C SER A 153 15.44 1.62 9.66
N PHE A 154 14.30 0.93 9.67
CA PHE A 154 13.14 1.33 8.88
C PHE A 154 12.64 2.72 9.31
N GLU A 155 12.50 2.96 10.62
CA GLU A 155 12.04 4.24 11.19
C GLU A 155 13.02 5.38 10.89
N GLU A 156 14.32 5.15 11.03
CA GLU A 156 15.35 6.13 10.64
C GLU A 156 15.22 6.51 9.16
N SER A 157 14.92 5.54 8.31
CA SER A 157 14.77 5.76 6.86
C SER A 157 13.50 6.53 6.53
N VAL A 158 12.36 6.19 7.14
CA VAL A 158 11.11 6.94 7.02
C VAL A 158 11.30 8.39 7.48
N SER A 159 11.99 8.58 8.58
CA SER A 159 12.26 9.91 9.15
C SER A 159 13.12 10.80 8.22
N LEU A 160 14.16 10.24 7.60
CA LEU A 160 14.97 10.95 6.61
C LEU A 160 14.16 11.29 5.35
N ILE A 161 13.26 10.39 4.92
CA ILE A 161 12.35 10.64 3.80
C ILE A 161 11.45 11.82 4.11
N SER A 162 10.82 11.86 5.28
CA SER A 162 9.94 12.96 5.70
C SER A 162 10.65 14.31 5.68
N ALA A 163 11.87 14.40 6.21
CA ALA A 163 12.65 15.62 6.21
C ALA A 163 13.01 16.13 4.80
N ASN A 164 13.27 15.20 3.87
CA ASN A 164 13.66 15.55 2.51
C ASN A 164 12.45 15.87 1.60
N SER A 165 11.27 15.36 1.94
CA SER A 165 10.05 15.51 1.14
C SER A 165 9.44 16.91 1.18
N VAL A 166 9.88 17.77 2.09
CA VAL A 166 9.40 19.17 2.19
C VAL A 166 9.64 19.96 0.90
N LEU A 167 10.72 19.65 0.20
CA LEU A 167 11.18 20.41 -0.97
C LEU A 167 11.30 19.57 -2.24
N GLN A 168 11.05 18.26 -2.17
CA GLN A 168 11.31 17.33 -3.27
C GLN A 168 10.22 16.27 -3.41
N ASP A 169 10.03 15.77 -4.63
CA ASP A 169 9.13 14.65 -4.90
C ASP A 169 9.72 13.32 -4.37
N PRO A 170 8.86 12.30 -4.12
CA PRO A 170 9.27 11.02 -3.52
C PRO A 170 10.40 10.29 -4.28
N ASP A 171 10.36 10.31 -5.59
CA ASP A 171 11.36 9.67 -6.46
C ASP A 171 12.75 10.30 -6.28
N THR A 172 12.78 11.61 -6.27
CA THR A 172 14.01 12.40 -6.02
C THR A 172 14.52 12.18 -4.60
N VAL A 173 13.63 12.17 -3.61
CA VAL A 173 13.95 11.87 -2.21
C VAL A 173 14.64 10.53 -2.07
N GLY A 174 14.03 9.45 -2.59
CA GLY A 174 14.59 8.11 -2.51
C GLY A 174 15.97 8.01 -3.18
N THR A 175 16.12 8.61 -4.36
CA THR A 175 17.39 8.62 -5.09
C THR A 175 18.48 9.41 -4.34
N THR A 176 18.13 10.53 -3.76
CA THR A 176 19.06 11.38 -2.98
C THR A 176 19.54 10.67 -1.72
N LEU A 177 18.63 10.12 -0.93
CA LEU A 177 18.98 9.43 0.31
C LEU A 177 19.82 8.18 0.04
N LYS A 178 19.53 7.46 -1.04
CA LYS A 178 20.39 6.37 -1.54
C LYS A 178 21.81 6.88 -1.82
N THR A 179 21.92 8.00 -2.53
CA THR A 179 23.23 8.61 -2.87
C THR A 179 23.98 9.03 -1.61
N ILE A 180 23.36 9.78 -0.70
CA ILE A 180 23.98 10.21 0.57
C ILE A 180 24.49 9.00 1.35
N SER A 181 23.67 7.97 1.47
CA SER A 181 24.03 6.76 2.22
C SER A 181 25.25 6.05 1.65
N MET A 182 25.36 5.98 0.32
CA MET A 182 26.51 5.36 -0.34
C MET A 182 27.77 6.23 -0.26
N TYR A 183 27.64 7.56 -0.39
CA TYR A 183 28.75 8.49 -0.24
C TYR A 183 29.35 8.43 1.16
N LEU A 184 28.50 8.35 2.20
CA LEU A 184 28.95 8.19 3.60
C LEU A 184 29.70 6.88 3.88
N ARG A 185 29.55 5.87 3.03
CA ARG A 185 30.32 4.62 3.10
C ARG A 185 31.63 4.65 2.32
N ALA A 186 31.80 5.64 1.43
CA ALA A 186 32.91 5.76 0.49
C ALA A 186 33.22 4.44 -0.26
N SER A 187 32.21 3.56 -0.39
CA SER A 187 32.33 2.29 -1.09
C SER A 187 31.88 2.44 -2.54
N LYS A 188 32.82 2.60 -3.45
CA LYS A 188 32.52 2.78 -4.89
C LYS A 188 31.85 1.54 -5.46
N THR A 189 32.27 0.34 -5.06
CA THR A 189 31.68 -0.93 -5.51
C THR A 189 30.20 -1.04 -5.10
N ASP A 190 29.87 -0.69 -3.85
CA ASP A 190 28.48 -0.73 -3.39
C ASP A 190 27.66 0.36 -4.07
N ALA A 191 28.22 1.57 -4.24
CA ALA A 191 27.55 2.66 -4.93
C ALA A 191 27.20 2.29 -6.38
N GLU A 192 28.12 1.69 -7.12
CA GLU A 192 27.90 1.18 -8.48
C GLU A 192 26.83 0.09 -8.51
N ALA A 193 26.84 -0.85 -7.56
CA ALA A 193 25.84 -1.92 -7.44
C ALA A 193 24.43 -1.36 -7.20
N PHE A 194 24.32 -0.24 -6.48
CA PHE A 194 23.06 0.49 -6.28
C PHE A 194 22.75 1.53 -7.38
N GLY A 195 23.57 1.60 -8.43
CA GLY A 195 23.38 2.54 -9.54
C GLY A 195 23.62 4.00 -9.18
N VAL A 196 24.48 4.28 -8.20
CA VAL A 196 24.91 5.61 -7.78
C VAL A 196 26.20 5.98 -8.50
N SER A 197 26.31 7.23 -9.04
CA SER A 197 27.56 7.73 -9.64
C SER A 197 28.66 7.82 -8.59
N VAL A 198 29.86 7.42 -8.96
CA VAL A 198 31.04 7.42 -8.08
C VAL A 198 32.04 8.56 -8.38
N ASP A 199 31.71 9.45 -9.33
CA ASP A 199 32.63 10.46 -9.85
C ASP A 199 33.13 11.45 -8.78
N ASP A 200 32.22 11.86 -7.89
CA ASP A 200 32.50 12.83 -6.82
C ASP A 200 32.70 12.17 -5.45
N MET A 201 32.80 10.85 -5.38
CA MET A 201 33.02 10.14 -4.10
C MET A 201 34.45 10.26 -3.61
N ALA A 202 34.60 10.36 -2.28
CA ALA A 202 35.90 10.29 -1.63
C ALA A 202 36.72 9.06 -2.07
N GLY A 203 38.01 9.16 -2.10
CA GLY A 203 38.89 8.05 -2.53
C GLY A 203 38.91 6.88 -1.57
N SER A 204 38.61 7.13 -0.29
CA SER A 204 38.54 6.09 0.75
C SER A 204 37.70 6.53 1.94
N VAL A 205 37.28 5.56 2.75
CA VAL A 205 36.59 5.79 4.04
C VAL A 205 37.45 6.64 5.00
N SER A 206 38.77 6.42 5.01
CA SER A 206 39.68 7.15 5.87
C SER A 206 39.80 8.66 5.47
N GLU A 207 39.79 8.93 4.19
CA GLU A 207 39.80 10.29 3.65
C GLU A 207 38.48 10.99 4.00
N LEU A 208 37.32 10.39 3.69
CA LEU A 208 36.01 10.92 4.03
C LEU A 208 35.90 11.23 5.53
N ARG A 209 36.29 10.27 6.38
CA ARG A 209 36.25 10.41 7.85
C ARG A 209 37.11 11.60 8.31
N SER A 210 38.33 11.72 7.80
CA SER A 210 39.27 12.79 8.17
C SER A 210 38.74 14.17 7.76
N GLU A 211 38.27 14.31 6.53
CA GLU A 211 37.76 15.56 6.02
C GLU A 211 36.47 15.99 6.72
N LEU A 212 35.50 15.11 6.83
CA LEU A 212 34.22 15.41 7.48
C LEU A 212 34.42 15.80 8.94
N LYS A 213 35.30 15.07 9.65
CA LYS A 213 35.62 15.36 11.04
C LYS A 213 36.39 16.70 11.19
N SER A 214 37.24 17.04 10.24
CA SER A 214 37.94 18.34 10.24
C SER A 214 36.98 19.52 10.02
N LEU A 215 35.96 19.35 9.16
CA LEU A 215 35.01 20.41 8.82
C LEU A 215 33.91 20.58 9.90
N THR A 216 33.42 19.49 10.47
CA THR A 216 32.21 19.46 11.30
C THR A 216 32.46 19.02 12.74
N GLY A 217 33.57 18.36 13.02
CA GLY A 217 33.82 17.66 14.29
C GLY A 217 33.11 16.30 14.40
N VAL A 218 32.29 15.95 13.43
CA VAL A 218 31.47 14.69 13.44
C VAL A 218 32.29 13.53 12.92
N ASP A 219 32.26 12.41 13.63
CA ASP A 219 32.86 11.15 13.20
C ASP A 219 31.80 10.25 12.60
N ILE A 220 32.07 9.68 11.42
CA ILE A 220 31.16 8.73 10.75
C ILE A 220 31.17 7.33 11.40
N MET A 221 32.09 7.08 12.31
CA MET A 221 32.24 5.79 13.01
C MET A 221 31.64 5.85 14.40
N LYS A 222 31.12 4.71 14.87
CA LYS A 222 30.62 4.54 16.24
C LYS A 222 31.77 4.44 17.24
N ASP A 223 32.90 3.86 16.80
CA ASP A 223 34.05 3.59 17.63
C ASP A 223 35.31 4.32 17.16
N ALA A 224 36.25 4.53 18.07
CA ALA A 224 37.52 5.16 17.76
C ALA A 224 38.40 4.32 16.83
N ALA A 225 38.26 3.00 16.85
CA ALA A 225 39.01 2.07 15.98
C ALA A 225 38.54 2.14 14.51
N GLY A 226 37.34 2.67 14.26
CA GLY A 226 36.78 2.81 12.92
C GLY A 226 36.32 1.48 12.30
N THR A 227 35.76 0.61 13.13
CA THR A 227 35.30 -0.70 12.72
C THR A 227 33.81 -0.75 12.42
N GLU A 228 33.02 0.17 12.95
CA GLU A 228 31.57 0.21 12.79
C GLU A 228 31.09 1.61 12.41
N PHE A 229 30.33 1.69 11.31
CA PHE A 229 29.70 2.94 10.90
C PHE A 229 28.49 3.29 11.74
N LYS A 230 28.27 4.58 11.96
CA LYS A 230 26.95 5.11 12.35
C LYS A 230 25.97 4.96 11.19
N SER A 231 24.67 4.95 11.46
CA SER A 231 23.65 5.07 10.41
C SER A 231 23.73 6.41 9.70
N THR A 232 23.18 6.49 8.48
CA THR A 232 23.06 7.77 7.77
C THR A 232 22.28 8.79 8.59
N TYR A 233 21.21 8.36 9.25
CA TYR A 233 20.41 9.18 10.16
C TYR A 233 21.27 9.77 11.30
N GLN A 234 22.02 8.93 11.99
CA GLN A 234 22.88 9.37 13.11
C GLN A 234 23.93 10.38 12.65
N ILE A 235 24.58 10.16 11.52
CA ILE A 235 25.58 11.08 10.98
C ILE A 235 24.94 12.42 10.61
N LEU A 236 23.80 12.41 9.90
CA LEU A 236 23.10 13.64 9.52
C LEU A 236 22.56 14.40 10.73
N LYS A 237 22.08 13.68 11.76
CA LYS A 237 21.68 14.27 13.04
C LYS A 237 22.82 15.04 13.70
N GLU A 238 24.00 14.44 13.79
CA GLU A 238 25.15 15.09 14.41
C GLU A 238 25.65 16.28 13.57
N ILE A 239 25.59 16.18 12.23
CA ILE A 239 25.95 17.31 11.35
C ILE A 239 24.94 18.44 11.51
N SER A 240 23.63 18.16 11.54
CA SER A 240 22.59 19.20 11.71
C SER A 240 22.77 19.97 13.03
N ALA A 241 23.15 19.30 14.11
CA ALA A 241 23.37 19.90 15.42
C ALA A 241 24.54 20.94 15.44
N VAL A 242 25.46 20.84 14.50
CA VAL A 242 26.59 21.78 14.37
C VAL A 242 26.48 22.74 13.18
N TRP A 243 25.45 22.54 12.35
CA TRP A 243 25.32 23.18 11.05
C TRP A 243 25.40 24.70 11.10
N ASP A 244 24.71 25.33 12.02
CA ASP A 244 24.71 26.82 12.16
C ASP A 244 26.06 27.42 12.59
N LYS A 245 26.96 26.59 13.12
CA LYS A 245 28.29 27.00 13.52
C LYS A 245 29.33 26.93 12.39
N LEU A 246 28.97 26.26 11.29
CA LEU A 246 29.85 26.08 10.15
C LEU A 246 29.90 27.34 9.29
N THR A 247 31.10 27.61 8.70
CA THR A 247 31.25 28.65 7.69
C THR A 247 30.54 28.25 6.38
N ASP A 248 30.19 29.21 5.54
CA ASP A 248 29.54 28.93 4.24
C ASP A 248 30.40 28.01 3.36
N VAL A 249 31.73 28.17 3.39
CA VAL A 249 32.64 27.27 2.68
C VAL A 249 32.60 25.86 3.22
N SER A 250 32.55 25.69 4.55
CA SER A 250 32.44 24.37 5.17
C SER A 250 31.11 23.72 4.84
N LYS A 251 30.01 24.48 4.86
CA LYS A 251 28.67 23.99 4.47
C LYS A 251 28.66 23.49 3.03
N ALA A 252 29.22 24.27 2.10
CA ALA A 252 29.32 23.88 0.69
C ALA A 252 30.14 22.60 0.50
N ASN A 253 31.32 22.52 1.17
CA ASN A 253 32.14 21.30 1.09
C ASN A 253 31.46 20.08 1.66
N VAL A 254 30.77 20.20 2.80
CA VAL A 254 30.02 19.09 3.42
C VAL A 254 28.89 18.61 2.50
N THR A 255 28.09 19.50 1.92
CA THR A 255 27.01 19.12 1.02
C THR A 255 27.50 18.42 -0.24
N GLU A 256 28.59 18.88 -0.83
CA GLU A 256 29.23 18.26 -1.99
C GLU A 256 29.81 16.87 -1.63
N MET A 257 30.48 16.77 -0.48
CA MET A 257 31.05 15.51 0.01
C MET A 257 29.99 14.42 0.26
N LEU A 258 28.83 14.82 0.75
CA LEU A 258 27.75 13.86 1.12
C LEU A 258 26.82 13.48 -0.05
N GLY A 259 26.70 14.28 -1.09
CA GLY A 259 25.76 14.03 -2.18
C GLY A 259 26.32 14.22 -3.58
N GLY A 260 27.59 14.64 -3.68
CA GLY A 260 28.17 15.07 -4.93
C GLY A 260 27.55 16.40 -5.39
N LYS A 261 28.07 16.96 -6.48
CA LYS A 261 27.63 18.26 -7.04
C LYS A 261 26.14 18.27 -7.41
N ARG A 262 25.59 17.12 -7.84
CA ARG A 262 24.22 17.04 -8.33
C ARG A 262 23.17 17.05 -7.21
N ASN A 263 23.49 16.49 -6.05
CA ASN A 263 22.55 16.34 -4.94
C ASN A 263 22.83 17.27 -3.76
N SER A 264 23.76 18.22 -3.88
CA SER A 264 24.16 19.11 -2.78
C SER A 264 22.98 19.91 -2.19
N ASN A 265 22.04 20.36 -3.02
CA ASN A 265 20.83 21.04 -2.55
C ASN A 265 19.91 20.11 -1.75
N ALA A 266 19.81 18.85 -2.13
CA ALA A 266 19.00 17.89 -1.41
C ALA A 266 19.63 17.46 -0.08
N VAL A 267 20.97 17.34 -0.03
CA VAL A 267 21.72 17.19 1.23
C VAL A 267 21.47 18.36 2.16
N LEU A 268 21.55 19.57 1.63
CA LEU A 268 21.27 20.81 2.39
C LEU A 268 19.86 20.76 2.99
N SER A 269 18.85 20.40 2.18
CA SER A 269 17.46 20.28 2.62
C SER A 269 17.31 19.33 3.80
N VAL A 270 17.86 18.11 3.72
CA VAL A 270 17.78 17.13 4.83
C VAL A 270 18.44 17.67 6.11
N ILE A 271 19.59 18.34 6.00
CA ILE A 271 20.30 18.86 7.16
C ILE A 271 19.51 20.01 7.80
N GLU A 272 19.02 20.96 7.01
CA GLU A 272 18.27 22.13 7.50
C GLU A 272 16.89 21.77 8.05
N GLN A 273 16.26 20.72 7.50
CA GLN A 273 14.94 20.23 7.95
C GLN A 273 15.05 19.04 8.92
N PHE A 274 16.20 18.81 9.54
CA PHE A 274 16.42 17.61 10.37
C PHE A 274 15.49 17.53 11.59
N SER A 275 14.95 18.65 12.06
CA SER A 275 13.91 18.68 13.09
C SER A 275 12.65 17.92 12.69
N ILE A 276 12.32 17.86 11.39
CA ILE A 276 11.21 17.03 10.87
C ILE A 276 11.59 15.55 10.99
N ALA A 277 12.84 15.17 10.69
CA ALA A 277 13.27 13.79 10.88
C ALA A 277 13.19 13.37 12.36
N GLU A 278 13.52 14.24 13.31
CA GLU A 278 13.42 13.93 14.72
C GLU A 278 11.96 13.75 15.17
N LYS A 279 11.06 14.61 14.68
CA LYS A 279 9.62 14.51 14.97
C LYS A 279 9.02 13.24 14.31
N SER A 280 9.34 12.98 13.05
CA SER A 280 8.92 11.76 12.35
C SER A 280 9.41 10.49 13.07
N MET A 281 10.60 10.50 13.66
CA MET A 281 11.11 9.40 14.50
C MET A 281 10.27 9.21 15.76
N GLU A 282 9.81 10.30 16.39
CA GLU A 282 8.89 10.25 17.52
C GLU A 282 7.52 9.69 17.11
N ASP A 283 6.98 10.13 15.98
CA ASP A 283 5.72 9.63 15.42
C ASP A 283 5.82 8.12 15.07
N ALA A 284 6.94 7.69 14.50
CA ALA A 284 7.21 6.28 14.22
C ALA A 284 7.28 5.44 15.51
N ALA A 285 7.96 5.96 16.55
CA ALA A 285 8.06 5.28 17.84
C ALA A 285 6.69 5.16 18.56
N ASN A 286 5.76 6.06 18.31
CA ASN A 286 4.42 6.10 18.91
C ASN A 286 3.33 5.56 17.95
N SER A 287 3.70 4.86 16.90
CA SER A 287 2.79 4.45 15.82
C SER A 287 1.86 3.28 16.16
N SER A 288 2.03 2.61 17.29
CA SER A 288 1.25 1.41 17.64
C SER A 288 -0.25 1.60 17.47
N ASN A 289 -0.89 0.70 16.72
CA ASN A 289 -2.32 0.73 16.36
C ASN A 289 -2.78 1.96 15.53
N SER A 290 -1.88 2.76 14.98
CA SER A 290 -2.25 3.95 14.18
C SER A 290 -3.13 3.57 13.01
N ALA A 291 -2.73 2.62 12.19
CA ALA A 291 -3.47 2.17 11.02
C ALA A 291 -4.83 1.55 11.37
N MET A 292 -4.92 0.78 12.45
CA MET A 292 -6.20 0.19 12.90
C MET A 292 -7.16 1.29 13.34
N THR A 293 -6.68 2.28 14.09
CA THR A 293 -7.50 3.42 14.53
C THR A 293 -8.00 4.23 13.33
N GLU A 294 -7.17 4.44 12.32
CA GLU A 294 -7.57 5.16 11.10
C GLU A 294 -8.58 4.35 10.30
N GLN A 295 -8.35 3.04 10.16
CA GLN A 295 -9.30 2.12 9.53
C GLN A 295 -10.68 2.16 10.22
N GLU A 296 -10.73 2.16 11.56
CA GLU A 296 -11.98 2.28 12.32
C GLU A 296 -12.68 3.61 12.03
N ARG A 297 -11.95 4.72 12.01
CA ARG A 297 -12.51 6.04 11.67
C ARG A 297 -13.05 6.08 10.25
N MET A 298 -12.30 5.51 9.29
CA MET A 298 -12.76 5.42 7.91
C MET A 298 -14.05 4.60 7.81
N MET A 299 -14.14 3.45 8.49
CA MET A 299 -15.31 2.57 8.48
C MET A 299 -16.54 3.21 9.13
N ASP A 300 -16.37 4.09 10.11
CA ASP A 300 -17.46 4.85 10.73
C ASP A 300 -17.97 6.02 9.86
N SER A 301 -17.22 6.39 8.83
CA SER A 301 -17.61 7.43 7.88
C SER A 301 -18.78 6.97 6.98
N ILE A 302 -19.42 7.94 6.29
CA ILE A 302 -20.43 7.63 5.26
C ILE A 302 -19.81 6.82 4.12
N GLU A 303 -18.59 7.16 3.72
CA GLU A 303 -17.86 6.47 2.67
C GLU A 303 -17.56 5.00 3.07
N GLY A 304 -17.06 4.77 4.28
CA GLY A 304 -16.82 3.43 4.80
C GLY A 304 -18.09 2.57 4.84
N ARG A 305 -19.22 3.15 5.26
CA ARG A 305 -20.52 2.45 5.24
C ARG A 305 -21.01 2.13 3.83
N LEU A 306 -20.75 2.99 2.85
CA LEU A 306 -21.03 2.71 1.44
C LEU A 306 -20.10 1.61 0.90
N LYS A 307 -18.82 1.61 1.25
CA LYS A 307 -17.88 0.54 0.90
C LYS A 307 -18.33 -0.82 1.49
N GLN A 308 -18.76 -0.85 2.75
CA GLN A 308 -19.34 -2.07 3.36
C GLN A 308 -20.60 -2.57 2.64
N LEU A 309 -21.46 -1.64 2.21
CA LEU A 309 -22.65 -1.98 1.44
C LEU A 309 -22.27 -2.60 0.11
N ASN A 310 -21.29 -2.04 -0.59
CA ASN A 310 -20.79 -2.57 -1.86
C ASN A 310 -20.17 -3.96 -1.67
N ALA A 311 -19.28 -4.14 -0.69
CA ALA A 311 -18.68 -5.45 -0.39
C ALA A 311 -19.76 -6.49 -0.01
N SER A 312 -20.84 -6.07 0.68
CA SER A 312 -21.97 -6.95 0.98
C SER A 312 -22.76 -7.32 -0.28
N PHE A 313 -22.87 -6.42 -1.25
CA PHE A 313 -23.49 -6.66 -2.53
C PHE A 313 -22.63 -7.59 -3.41
N GLU A 314 -21.32 -7.43 -3.40
CA GLU A 314 -20.39 -8.36 -4.08
C GLU A 314 -20.46 -9.75 -3.50
N LYS A 315 -20.46 -9.87 -2.16
CA LYS A 315 -20.67 -11.16 -1.48
C LYS A 315 -22.01 -11.80 -1.86
N PHE A 316 -23.09 -11.02 -1.88
CA PHE A 316 -24.38 -11.50 -2.33
C PHE A 316 -24.32 -11.97 -3.79
N SER A 317 -23.67 -11.21 -4.67
CA SER A 317 -23.49 -11.59 -6.07
C SER A 317 -22.77 -12.94 -6.19
N ASN A 318 -21.72 -13.13 -5.42
CA ASN A 318 -20.96 -14.38 -5.36
C ASN A 318 -21.77 -15.56 -4.76
N ASP A 319 -22.49 -15.34 -3.66
CA ASP A 319 -23.29 -16.38 -2.97
C ASP A 319 -24.51 -16.84 -3.82
N VAL A 320 -25.07 -15.94 -4.62
CA VAL A 320 -26.22 -16.23 -5.51
C VAL A 320 -25.77 -16.98 -6.76
N MET A 321 -24.50 -16.91 -7.11
CA MET A 321 -23.95 -17.48 -8.33
C MET A 321 -23.45 -18.91 -8.11
N SER A 322 -24.31 -19.83 -7.74
CA SER A 322 -24.09 -21.25 -8.05
C SER A 322 -24.00 -21.43 -9.57
N SER A 323 -23.21 -22.40 -10.03
CA SER A 323 -22.83 -22.58 -11.45
C SER A 323 -24.02 -22.54 -12.45
N ASP A 324 -25.21 -22.91 -12.02
CA ASP A 324 -26.41 -22.92 -12.85
C ASP A 324 -27.10 -21.55 -12.90
N LEU A 325 -27.03 -20.78 -11.84
CA LEU A 325 -27.53 -19.40 -11.79
C LEU A 325 -26.66 -18.46 -12.61
N ILE A 326 -25.33 -18.67 -12.62
CA ILE A 326 -24.37 -17.95 -13.48
C ILE A 326 -24.74 -18.14 -14.94
N LYS A 327 -24.91 -19.38 -15.39
CA LYS A 327 -25.32 -19.71 -16.76
C LYS A 327 -26.65 -19.05 -17.11
N PHE A 328 -27.58 -19.03 -16.17
CA PHE A 328 -28.87 -18.37 -16.35
C PHE A 328 -28.73 -16.85 -16.52
N PHE A 329 -27.98 -16.16 -15.62
CA PHE A 329 -27.79 -14.72 -15.69
C PHE A 329 -26.93 -14.29 -16.89
N VAL A 330 -25.88 -15.04 -17.24
CA VAL A 330 -25.09 -14.80 -18.45
C VAL A 330 -25.99 -14.94 -19.69
N THR A 331 -26.81 -15.98 -19.75
CA THR A 331 -27.77 -16.17 -20.86
C THR A 331 -28.80 -15.04 -20.90
N LEU A 332 -29.28 -14.58 -19.75
CA LEU A 332 -30.24 -13.49 -19.65
C LEU A 332 -29.61 -12.15 -20.03
N ALA A 333 -28.39 -11.86 -19.58
CA ALA A 333 -27.66 -10.65 -19.94
C ALA A 333 -27.36 -10.61 -21.43
N THR A 334 -26.92 -11.72 -22.02
CA THR A 334 -26.70 -11.86 -23.46
C THR A 334 -28.00 -11.57 -24.23
N LYS A 335 -29.11 -12.16 -23.85
CA LYS A 335 -30.42 -11.92 -24.48
C LYS A 335 -30.91 -10.47 -24.33
N ILE A 336 -30.57 -9.79 -23.20
CA ILE A 336 -30.90 -8.37 -22.99
C ILE A 336 -30.04 -7.48 -23.92
N VAL A 337 -28.76 -7.80 -24.07
CA VAL A 337 -27.86 -7.10 -25.00
C VAL A 337 -28.32 -7.28 -26.44
N ASP A 338 -28.60 -8.53 -26.86
CA ASP A 338 -29.11 -8.86 -28.20
C ASP A 338 -30.44 -8.17 -28.49
N ALA A 339 -31.29 -8.02 -27.49
CA ALA A 339 -32.56 -7.29 -27.63
C ALA A 339 -32.37 -5.76 -27.71
N ALA A 340 -31.32 -5.21 -27.08
CA ALA A 340 -30.97 -3.80 -27.20
C ALA A 340 -30.44 -3.46 -28.59
N ASP A 341 -29.80 -4.43 -29.25
CA ASP A 341 -29.30 -4.33 -30.63
C ASP A 341 -30.38 -4.66 -31.71
N GLY A 342 -31.62 -4.89 -31.24
CA GLY A 342 -32.78 -5.14 -32.15
C GLY A 342 -32.84 -6.55 -32.72
N THR A 343 -32.00 -7.49 -32.28
CA THR A 343 -31.91 -8.86 -32.80
C THR A 343 -32.87 -9.84 -32.12
N VAL A 344 -33.42 -9.50 -30.93
CA VAL A 344 -34.33 -10.38 -30.16
C VAL A 344 -35.51 -9.58 -29.59
N ASN A 345 -36.72 -10.14 -29.67
CA ASN A 345 -37.92 -9.54 -29.12
C ASN A 345 -38.06 -9.86 -27.60
N LEU A 346 -37.97 -8.84 -26.75
CA LEU A 346 -38.05 -8.92 -25.28
C LEU A 346 -39.41 -9.35 -24.71
N ALA A 347 -40.48 -9.29 -25.49
CA ALA A 347 -41.84 -9.56 -24.98
C ALA A 347 -42.02 -10.96 -24.41
N GLY A 348 -41.27 -11.96 -24.90
CA GLY A 348 -41.29 -13.32 -24.36
C GLY A 348 -40.37 -13.55 -23.14
N SER A 349 -39.52 -12.62 -22.82
CA SER A 349 -38.49 -12.75 -21.75
C SER A 349 -38.89 -12.09 -20.44
N ILE A 350 -39.89 -11.20 -20.42
CA ILE A 350 -40.35 -10.44 -19.25
C ILE A 350 -40.79 -11.37 -18.09
N PRO A 351 -41.53 -12.46 -18.29
CA PRO A 351 -41.89 -13.39 -17.21
C PRO A 351 -40.66 -14.06 -16.58
N ALA A 352 -39.66 -14.41 -17.39
CA ALA A 352 -38.45 -15.04 -16.88
C ALA A 352 -37.57 -14.05 -16.08
N ILE A 353 -37.50 -12.77 -16.47
CA ILE A 353 -36.82 -11.71 -15.74
C ILE A 353 -37.53 -11.46 -14.41
N THR A 354 -38.85 -11.40 -14.41
CA THR A 354 -39.67 -11.23 -13.16
C THR A 354 -39.50 -12.41 -12.24
N ALA A 355 -39.48 -13.64 -12.73
CA ALA A 355 -39.26 -14.86 -11.96
C ALA A 355 -37.84 -14.88 -11.35
N ALA A 356 -36.82 -14.44 -12.10
CA ALA A 356 -35.44 -14.35 -11.63
C ALA A 356 -35.28 -13.32 -10.50
N ILE A 357 -35.86 -12.14 -10.64
CA ILE A 357 -35.86 -11.10 -9.60
C ILE A 357 -36.61 -11.58 -8.36
N SER A 358 -37.75 -12.26 -8.53
CA SER A 358 -38.51 -12.84 -7.44
C SER A 358 -37.74 -13.96 -6.74
N GLY A 359 -37.03 -14.80 -7.49
CA GLY A 359 -36.14 -15.84 -6.96
C GLY A 359 -34.98 -15.25 -6.12
N VAL A 360 -34.34 -14.23 -6.60
CA VAL A 360 -33.27 -13.51 -5.89
C VAL A 360 -33.81 -12.88 -4.59
N LEU A 361 -34.96 -12.24 -4.63
CA LEU A 361 -35.62 -11.66 -3.45
C LEU A 361 -36.05 -12.78 -2.45
N SER A 362 -36.47 -13.93 -2.92
CA SER A 362 -36.82 -15.06 -2.08
C SER A 362 -35.59 -15.66 -1.38
N VAL A 363 -34.48 -15.80 -2.08
CA VAL A 363 -33.19 -16.25 -1.49
C VAL A 363 -32.68 -15.24 -0.46
N MET A 364 -32.80 -13.93 -0.71
CA MET A 364 -32.50 -12.89 0.26
C MET A 364 -33.35 -13.00 1.53
N GLN A 365 -34.64 -13.31 1.41
CA GLN A 365 -35.55 -13.52 2.55
C GLN A 365 -35.21 -14.81 3.32
N MET A 366 -34.91 -15.89 2.62
CA MET A 366 -34.57 -17.19 3.23
C MET A 366 -33.22 -17.20 3.93
N SER A 367 -32.23 -16.39 3.45
CA SER A 367 -30.89 -16.28 4.08
C SER A 367 -30.89 -15.52 5.42
N GLY A 368 -32.04 -15.03 5.89
CA GLY A 368 -32.17 -14.35 7.18
C GLY A 368 -31.51 -12.97 7.26
N LYS A 369 -30.87 -12.51 6.18
CA LYS A 369 -30.13 -11.26 6.15
C LYS A 369 -31.03 -10.01 6.19
N LEU A 370 -32.31 -10.14 5.88
CA LEU A 370 -33.30 -9.07 6.01
C LEU A 370 -33.92 -8.93 7.43
N LYS A 371 -33.67 -9.88 8.33
CA LYS A 371 -34.29 -9.85 9.67
C LYS A 371 -33.55 -9.07 10.73
N ASN A 372 -32.25 -8.79 10.57
CA ASN A 372 -31.43 -8.19 11.63
C ASN A 372 -30.83 -6.81 11.32
N GLY A 373 -31.20 -6.15 10.22
CA GLY A 373 -30.59 -4.86 9.85
C GLY A 373 -31.51 -3.80 9.23
N ALA A 374 -32.80 -4.04 9.13
CA ALA A 374 -33.72 -3.11 8.51
C ALA A 374 -34.51 -2.31 9.54
N GLY A 375 -33.95 -1.19 9.97
CA GLY A 375 -34.79 -0.01 10.09
C GLY A 375 -35.45 0.20 8.72
N LYS A 376 -36.79 0.33 8.71
CA LYS A 376 -37.66 0.45 7.54
C LYS A 376 -36.99 1.18 6.36
N VAL A 377 -36.47 0.43 5.38
CA VAL A 377 -36.23 0.97 4.06
C VAL A 377 -37.60 1.19 3.45
N ASN A 378 -38.03 2.45 3.39
CA ASN A 378 -39.21 2.86 2.61
C ASN A 378 -38.87 2.56 1.14
N MET A 379 -39.29 1.41 0.65
CA MET A 379 -39.26 1.16 -0.79
C MET A 379 -40.19 2.16 -1.46
N PRO A 380 -39.74 2.85 -2.50
CA PRO A 380 -40.62 3.70 -3.29
C PRO A 380 -41.76 2.83 -3.84
N SER A 381 -42.99 3.31 -3.71
CA SER A 381 -44.23 2.63 -4.10
C SER A 381 -44.40 2.27 -5.59
N TYR A 382 -43.33 2.37 -6.37
CA TYR A 382 -43.32 2.10 -7.82
C TYR A 382 -43.02 0.62 -8.19
N ILE A 383 -42.74 -0.24 -7.21
CA ILE A 383 -42.43 -1.68 -7.46
C ILE A 383 -43.68 -2.58 -7.31
N CYS A 384 -44.80 -2.05 -6.83
CA CYS A 384 -46.02 -2.83 -6.64
C CYS A 384 -46.98 -2.89 -7.84
N CYS A 385 -46.66 -2.25 -8.97
CA CYS A 385 -47.53 -2.27 -10.15
C CYS A 385 -46.72 -2.48 -11.43
N VAL A 386 -46.23 -3.69 -11.66
CA VAL A 386 -46.07 -4.26 -13.03
C VAL A 386 -46.22 -5.79 -12.94
#